data_5d45b38ac71a39191522c5f4eed2313e
#
_entry.id   5d45b38ac71a39191522c5f4eed2313e
#
_cell.length_a   1.000
_cell.length_b   1.000
_cell.length_c   1.000
_cell.angle_alpha   90.00
_cell.angle_beta   90.00
_cell.angle_gamma   90.00
#
_symmetry.space_group_name_H-M   'P 1'
#
loop_
_entity.id
_entity.type
_entity.pdbx_description
1 polymer ?
#
loop_
_entity_poly.entity_id
_entity_poly.type
_entity_poly.pdbx_seq_one_letter_code
_entity_poly.pdbx_strand_id
1 'polypeptide(L)'
;EDDQRRENARLQNYADDHNVYKKKKMRALILQGGGALGAFQAGAFKALYEKLRREDKQNGNEERPLFDIVAGTSIGAINASLLVSYVIENKTWKGSEEKLVQFWEYLSCPTPDITKMSADWKKEFDNNNSSAASAEAARRYYSVKEFLQSGVDKVFSPILPPKEDGKFFDPQNKRMLYDKQPLQNSIEKFAKFPIATSYDKGEPRLLVVSTDVAEGTTVTFDSYEKGKNLNGKEIRKIVYREVSQEKPIVIEYNDGVKIQHIMASASLPEFYGYEEINGRKFWDGGILSNTPVREVIQAHKEFWEYKIGSKELENSILDEGNLIVPDLELYIVNLWHSDDKVVPSDPDGITERHADIKSHDQYYINESILMTHYIDLIEKLIQLRNINNNCELKEEINKILQNHTTSRNTTEIPKKYIDIIKTQFEITKLESIERRDNIDTISGKVGDFTSDTINKLIQEGYEATWKKYPQYMVQQQ
;
A
#
# COMPACT_ATOMS: atom_id res chain seq x y z
N GLU A 1 29.12 2.45 42.53
CA GLU A 1 29.66 3.43 41.58
C GLU A 1 29.72 2.88 40.13
N ASP A 2 30.14 1.64 39.92
CA ASP A 2 30.20 1.04 38.57
C ASP A 2 28.83 0.73 37.97
N ASP A 3 27.85 0.31 38.77
CA ASP A 3 26.48 0.08 38.33
C ASP A 3 25.79 1.39 37.97
N GLN A 4 26.01 2.44 38.72
CA GLN A 4 25.48 3.76 38.46
C GLN A 4 26.09 4.40 37.23
N ARG A 5 27.38 4.13 36.96
CA ARG A 5 28.04 4.55 35.70
C ARG A 5 27.53 3.78 34.48
N ARG A 6 27.26 2.47 34.64
CA ARG A 6 26.66 1.66 33.54
C ARG A 6 25.23 2.08 33.26
N GLU A 7 24.45 2.40 34.28
CA GLU A 7 23.09 2.87 34.15
C GLU A 7 23.02 4.28 33.53
N ASN A 8 23.91 5.19 33.95
CA ASN A 8 24.05 6.50 33.32
C ASN A 8 24.55 6.44 31.89
N ALA A 9 25.48 5.55 31.56
CA ALA A 9 25.93 5.34 30.17
C ALA A 9 24.81 4.71 29.29
N ARG A 10 23.98 3.85 29.88
CA ARG A 10 22.82 3.25 29.23
C ARG A 10 21.72 4.29 28.98
N LEU A 11 21.47 5.17 29.95
CA LEU A 11 20.55 6.30 29.86
C LEU A 11 21.04 7.36 28.87
N GLN A 12 22.36 7.62 28.82
CA GLN A 12 22.95 8.55 27.85
C GLN A 12 22.87 8.00 26.42
N ASN A 13 23.23 6.74 26.20
CA ASN A 13 23.06 6.08 24.91
C ASN A 13 21.57 6.02 24.51
N TYR A 14 20.70 5.80 25.47
CA TYR A 14 19.25 5.82 25.28
C TYR A 14 18.74 7.21 24.85
N ALA A 15 19.18 8.28 25.53
CA ALA A 15 18.83 9.66 25.18
C ALA A 15 19.36 10.09 23.81
N ASP A 16 20.59 9.65 23.47
CA ASP A 16 21.21 9.91 22.17
C ASP A 16 20.50 9.15 21.05
N ASP A 17 20.13 7.88 21.25
CA ASP A 17 19.33 7.08 20.32
C ASP A 17 17.93 7.66 20.12
N HIS A 18 17.27 8.15 21.19
CA HIS A 18 15.93 8.76 21.10
C HIS A 18 15.94 10.11 20.38
N ASN A 19 16.97 10.92 20.56
CA ASN A 19 17.18 12.14 19.79
C ASN A 19 17.44 11.85 18.29
N VAL A 20 18.07 10.73 17.98
CA VAL A 20 18.25 10.27 16.60
C VAL A 20 16.91 9.90 15.97
N TYR A 21 16.03 9.18 16.67
CA TYR A 21 14.72 8.81 16.14
C TYR A 21 13.81 10.02 15.91
N LYS A 22 13.77 10.98 16.83
CA LYS A 22 12.95 12.19 16.70
C LYS A 22 13.36 13.10 15.53
N LYS A 23 14.62 13.10 15.15
CA LYS A 23 15.15 13.90 14.03
C LYS A 23 14.99 13.20 12.68
N LYS A 24 14.79 11.88 12.66
CA LYS A 24 14.69 11.10 11.43
C LYS A 24 13.24 11.11 10.95
N LYS A 25 13.01 11.71 9.78
CA LYS A 25 11.73 11.57 9.07
C LYS A 25 11.80 10.35 8.17
N MET A 26 10.81 9.46 8.26
CA MET A 26 10.70 8.28 7.43
C MET A 26 9.79 8.55 6.23
N ARG A 27 10.18 8.07 5.06
CA ARG A 27 9.38 8.16 3.84
C ARG A 27 8.60 6.88 3.62
N ALA A 28 7.30 7.00 3.38
CA ALA A 28 6.45 5.90 3.00
C ALA A 28 5.88 6.09 1.59
N LEU A 29 6.07 5.11 0.72
CA LEU A 29 5.43 5.00 -0.59
C LEU A 29 4.21 4.11 -0.47
N ILE A 30 3.05 4.59 -0.90
CA ILE A 30 1.77 3.89 -0.83
C ILE A 30 1.21 3.72 -2.25
N LEU A 31 1.02 2.48 -2.64
CA LEU A 31 0.63 2.09 -4.00
C LEU A 31 -0.78 1.48 -3.99
N GLN A 32 -1.72 2.18 -4.63
CA GLN A 32 -3.13 1.77 -4.70
C GLN A 32 -3.32 0.54 -5.60
N GLY A 33 -4.36 -0.26 -5.32
CA GLY A 33 -4.79 -1.36 -6.18
C GLY A 33 -5.49 -0.90 -7.46
N GLY A 34 -5.38 -1.65 -8.57
CA GLY A 34 -6.01 -1.26 -9.84
C GLY A 34 -5.62 -2.06 -11.09
N GLY A 35 -5.16 -3.30 -10.97
CA GLY A 35 -4.85 -4.16 -12.13
C GLY A 35 -3.85 -3.52 -13.11
N ALA A 36 -4.18 -3.49 -14.40
CA ALA A 36 -3.33 -2.92 -15.46
C ALA A 36 -2.97 -1.44 -15.22
N LEU A 37 -3.81 -0.68 -14.50
CA LEU A 37 -3.53 0.72 -14.14
C LEU A 37 -2.24 0.86 -13.31
N GLY A 38 -1.78 -0.20 -12.66
CA GLY A 38 -0.52 -0.21 -11.92
C GLY A 38 0.72 0.14 -12.75
N ALA A 39 0.64 0.10 -14.08
CA ALA A 39 1.69 0.62 -14.97
C ALA A 39 1.94 2.12 -14.79
N PHE A 40 0.90 2.90 -14.45
CA PHE A 40 1.03 4.31 -14.07
C PHE A 40 1.97 4.48 -12.87
N GLN A 41 1.91 3.55 -11.90
CA GLN A 41 2.79 3.60 -10.71
C GLN A 41 4.26 3.44 -11.09
N ALA A 42 4.58 2.68 -12.14
CA ALA A 42 5.96 2.53 -12.60
C ALA A 42 6.52 3.86 -13.11
N GLY A 43 5.76 4.60 -13.90
CA GLY A 43 6.13 5.94 -14.36
C GLY A 43 6.21 6.95 -13.23
N ALA A 44 5.21 6.96 -12.34
CA ALA A 44 5.18 7.83 -11.18
C ALA A 44 6.38 7.56 -10.24
N PHE A 45 6.70 6.30 -9.99
CA PHE A 45 7.85 5.93 -9.17
C PHE A 45 9.18 6.37 -9.81
N LYS A 46 9.33 6.21 -11.14
CA LYS A 46 10.53 6.68 -11.86
C LYS A 46 10.75 8.18 -11.66
N ALA A 47 9.72 8.99 -11.84
CA ALA A 47 9.81 10.44 -11.61
C ALA A 47 10.04 10.80 -10.13
N LEU A 48 9.39 10.09 -9.19
CA LEU A 48 9.65 10.26 -7.75
C LEU A 48 11.08 9.91 -7.39
N TYR A 49 11.63 8.83 -7.95
CA TYR A 49 13.03 8.46 -7.76
C TYR A 49 13.97 9.60 -8.16
N GLU A 50 13.80 10.11 -9.38
CA GLU A 50 14.63 11.21 -9.88
C GLU A 50 14.49 12.49 -9.03
N LYS A 51 13.25 12.85 -8.67
CA LYS A 51 12.93 14.01 -7.84
C LYS A 51 13.56 13.92 -6.46
N LEU A 52 13.35 12.80 -5.76
CA LEU A 52 13.82 12.63 -4.39
C LEU A 52 15.34 12.54 -4.33
N ARG A 53 16.00 11.90 -5.31
CA ARG A 53 17.47 11.88 -5.37
C ARG A 53 18.08 13.25 -5.61
N ARG A 54 17.44 14.09 -6.43
CA ARG A 54 17.85 15.49 -6.62
C ARG A 54 17.70 16.30 -5.32
N GLU A 55 16.55 16.15 -4.65
CA GLU A 55 16.25 16.83 -3.39
C GLU A 55 17.23 16.40 -2.27
N ASP A 56 17.48 15.11 -2.13
CA ASP A 56 18.41 14.58 -1.15
C ASP A 56 19.85 15.08 -1.40
N LYS A 57 20.29 15.14 -2.67
CA LYS A 57 21.59 15.69 -3.05
C LYS A 57 21.71 17.17 -2.73
N GLN A 58 20.69 17.97 -3.04
CA GLN A 58 20.68 19.40 -2.73
C GLN A 58 20.72 19.68 -1.24
N ASN A 59 20.15 18.80 -0.42
CA ASN A 59 20.11 18.91 1.04
C ASN A 59 21.28 18.22 1.75
N GLY A 60 22.22 17.64 1.03
CA GLY A 60 23.35 16.91 1.60
C GLY A 60 22.98 15.58 2.28
N ASN A 61 21.82 15.00 1.91
CA ASN A 61 21.25 13.77 2.50
C ASN A 61 21.31 12.59 1.52
N GLU A 62 22.36 12.47 0.72
CA GLU A 62 22.45 11.46 -0.37
C GLU A 62 22.36 10.01 0.13
N GLU A 63 22.74 9.77 1.39
CA GLU A 63 22.67 8.45 2.03
C GLU A 63 21.28 8.07 2.53
N ARG A 64 20.33 9.01 2.53
CA ARG A 64 18.96 8.73 2.97
C ARG A 64 18.32 7.65 2.07
N PRO A 65 17.69 6.60 2.64
CA PRO A 65 16.88 5.68 1.86
C PRO A 65 15.84 6.44 1.02
N LEU A 66 15.58 5.98 -0.21
CA LEU A 66 14.57 6.60 -1.04
C LEU A 66 13.20 6.52 -0.36
N PHE A 67 12.86 5.31 0.12
CA PHE A 67 11.71 5.05 0.97
C PHE A 67 12.10 4.08 2.08
N ASP A 68 11.60 4.35 3.29
CA ASP A 68 11.77 3.47 4.46
C ASP A 68 10.64 2.41 4.50
N ILE A 69 9.45 2.76 3.99
CA ILE A 69 8.27 1.91 3.94
C ILE A 69 7.70 1.91 2.52
N VAL A 70 7.38 0.74 2.01
CA VAL A 70 6.63 0.58 0.75
C VAL A 70 5.42 -0.29 1.03
N ALA A 71 4.25 0.26 0.85
CA ALA A 71 2.98 -0.40 1.11
C ALA A 71 2.14 -0.49 -0.15
N GLY A 72 1.38 -1.54 -0.30
CA GLY A 72 0.49 -1.67 -1.45
C GLY A 72 -0.63 -2.68 -1.25
N THR A 73 -1.64 -2.54 -2.08
CA THR A 73 -2.80 -3.42 -2.19
C THR A 73 -2.92 -3.92 -3.62
N SER A 74 -3.25 -5.21 -3.82
CA SER A 74 -3.44 -5.77 -5.15
C SER A 74 -2.19 -5.57 -6.04
N ILE A 75 -2.35 -4.98 -7.21
CA ILE A 75 -1.23 -4.62 -8.09
C ILE A 75 -0.21 -3.70 -7.41
N GLY A 76 -0.68 -2.83 -6.50
CA GLY A 76 0.20 -2.00 -5.69
C GLY A 76 1.11 -2.82 -4.76
N ALA A 77 0.62 -3.94 -4.22
CA ALA A 77 1.41 -4.89 -3.43
C ALA A 77 2.45 -5.63 -4.30
N ILE A 78 2.09 -5.95 -5.53
CA ILE A 78 3.02 -6.53 -6.51
C ILE A 78 4.15 -5.53 -6.80
N ASN A 79 3.82 -4.29 -7.20
CA ASN A 79 4.81 -3.25 -7.46
C ASN A 79 5.71 -2.99 -6.23
N ALA A 80 5.12 -2.91 -5.03
CA ALA A 80 5.85 -2.75 -3.77
C ALA A 80 6.84 -3.89 -3.52
N SER A 81 6.42 -5.13 -3.74
CA SER A 81 7.27 -6.32 -3.54
C SER A 81 8.46 -6.36 -4.50
N LEU A 82 8.24 -5.97 -5.77
CA LEU A 82 9.31 -5.86 -6.78
C LEU A 82 10.36 -4.84 -6.36
N LEU A 83 9.93 -3.67 -5.90
CA LEU A 83 10.82 -2.60 -5.44
C LEU A 83 11.64 -3.03 -4.22
N VAL A 84 10.98 -3.57 -3.20
CA VAL A 84 11.66 -3.99 -1.97
C VAL A 84 12.60 -5.18 -2.23
N SER A 85 12.15 -6.19 -3.00
CA SER A 85 13.02 -7.32 -3.39
C SER A 85 14.27 -6.84 -4.14
N TYR A 86 14.11 -5.90 -5.08
CA TYR A 86 15.24 -5.33 -5.81
C TYR A 86 16.25 -4.67 -4.87
N VAL A 87 15.78 -3.86 -3.92
CA VAL A 87 16.66 -3.15 -2.97
C VAL A 87 17.40 -4.12 -2.06
N ILE A 88 16.72 -5.19 -1.59
CA ILE A 88 17.38 -6.21 -0.76
C ILE A 88 18.48 -6.93 -1.53
N GLU A 89 18.23 -7.27 -2.80
CA GLU A 89 19.19 -8.00 -3.63
C GLU A 89 20.39 -7.14 -4.02
N ASN A 90 20.17 -5.88 -4.37
CA ASN A 90 21.18 -4.99 -4.93
C ASN A 90 21.78 -4.03 -3.89
N LYS A 91 21.22 -3.97 -2.68
CA LYS A 91 21.61 -3.04 -1.59
C LYS A 91 21.57 -1.57 -2.02
N THR A 92 20.74 -1.24 -2.99
CA THR A 92 20.57 0.11 -3.54
C THR A 92 19.22 0.28 -4.19
N TRP A 93 18.71 1.51 -4.17
CA TRP A 93 17.52 1.90 -4.93
C TRP A 93 17.82 2.21 -6.40
N LYS A 94 19.11 2.41 -6.76
CA LYS A 94 19.50 2.74 -8.13
C LYS A 94 19.19 1.58 -9.07
N GLY A 95 18.38 1.83 -10.09
CA GLY A 95 17.91 0.84 -11.07
C GLY A 95 16.59 0.16 -10.70
N SER A 96 16.02 0.42 -9.51
CA SER A 96 14.71 -0.11 -9.13
C SER A 96 13.58 0.44 -9.99
N GLU A 97 13.71 1.69 -10.44
CA GLU A 97 12.80 2.38 -11.34
C GLU A 97 12.75 1.71 -12.72
N GLU A 98 13.91 1.37 -13.26
CA GLU A 98 14.03 0.65 -14.54
C GLU A 98 13.49 -0.78 -14.42
N LYS A 99 13.78 -1.46 -13.30
CA LYS A 99 13.31 -2.82 -13.05
C LYS A 99 11.78 -2.89 -13.01
N LEU A 100 11.14 -1.89 -12.41
CA LEU A 100 9.68 -1.83 -12.36
C LEU A 100 9.07 -1.57 -13.75
N VAL A 101 9.67 -0.70 -14.56
CA VAL A 101 9.26 -0.47 -15.95
C VAL A 101 9.40 -1.76 -16.76
N GLN A 102 10.53 -2.47 -16.67
CA GLN A 102 10.76 -3.74 -17.35
C GLN A 102 9.74 -4.82 -16.97
N PHE A 103 9.27 -4.84 -15.74
CA PHE A 103 8.20 -5.76 -15.34
C PHE A 103 6.90 -5.46 -16.09
N TRP A 104 6.52 -4.20 -16.21
CA TRP A 104 5.31 -3.80 -16.93
C TRP A 104 5.41 -4.02 -18.45
N GLU A 105 6.57 -3.74 -19.03
CA GLU A 105 6.86 -4.10 -20.43
C GLU A 105 6.77 -5.62 -20.65
N TYR A 106 7.27 -6.40 -19.68
CA TYR A 106 7.17 -7.86 -19.75
C TYR A 106 5.72 -8.36 -19.66
N LEU A 107 4.88 -7.77 -18.81
CA LEU A 107 3.46 -8.14 -18.70
C LEU A 107 2.65 -7.73 -19.92
N SER A 108 3.07 -6.70 -20.64
CA SER A 108 2.34 -6.19 -21.78
C SER A 108 2.23 -7.24 -22.90
N CYS A 109 1.15 -7.18 -23.65
CA CYS A 109 0.89 -8.02 -24.79
C CYS A 109 0.58 -7.17 -26.04
N PRO A 110 0.74 -7.72 -27.24
CA PRO A 110 0.38 -7.03 -28.46
C PRO A 110 -1.06 -6.55 -28.43
N THR A 111 -1.30 -5.35 -28.95
CA THR A 111 -2.66 -4.84 -29.16
C THR A 111 -3.40 -5.78 -30.11
N PRO A 112 -4.59 -6.28 -29.74
CA PRO A 112 -5.39 -7.11 -30.61
C PRO A 112 -5.67 -6.43 -31.94
N ASP A 113 -5.64 -7.23 -33.02
CA ASP A 113 -5.89 -6.72 -34.36
C ASP A 113 -7.37 -6.36 -34.54
N ILE A 114 -7.66 -5.07 -34.47
CA ILE A 114 -9.02 -4.51 -34.65
C ILE A 114 -9.59 -4.79 -36.04
N THR A 115 -8.77 -5.19 -37.02
CA THR A 115 -9.27 -5.58 -38.36
C THR A 115 -10.08 -6.87 -38.34
N LYS A 116 -9.97 -7.65 -37.26
CA LYS A 116 -10.79 -8.86 -37.01
C LYS A 116 -12.15 -8.52 -36.39
N MET A 117 -12.42 -7.26 -36.07
CA MET A 117 -13.73 -6.82 -35.62
C MET A 117 -14.82 -7.14 -36.67
N SER A 118 -16.03 -7.35 -36.21
CA SER A 118 -17.17 -7.61 -37.13
C SER A 118 -17.30 -6.51 -38.16
N ALA A 119 -17.82 -6.85 -39.35
CA ALA A 119 -18.03 -5.91 -40.44
C ALA A 119 -18.89 -4.69 -40.04
N ASP A 120 -19.80 -4.86 -39.05
CA ASP A 120 -20.66 -3.81 -38.57
C ASP A 120 -19.86 -2.76 -37.74
N TRP A 121 -18.94 -3.20 -36.91
CA TRP A 121 -18.03 -2.30 -36.18
C TRP A 121 -17.08 -1.56 -37.11
N LYS A 122 -16.56 -2.23 -38.17
CA LYS A 122 -15.74 -1.58 -39.20
C LYS A 122 -16.49 -0.47 -39.92
N LYS A 123 -17.76 -0.69 -40.26
CA LYS A 123 -18.62 0.35 -40.87
C LYS A 123 -18.83 1.57 -39.98
N GLU A 124 -19.00 1.37 -38.68
CA GLU A 124 -19.13 2.45 -37.70
C GLU A 124 -17.84 3.27 -37.62
N PHE A 125 -16.70 2.61 -37.71
CA PHE A 125 -15.36 3.25 -37.70
C PHE A 125 -15.03 3.95 -39.04
N ASP A 126 -15.29 3.29 -40.17
CA ASP A 126 -14.98 3.81 -41.49
C ASP A 126 -15.93 4.90 -41.96
N ASN A 127 -17.14 4.94 -41.39
CA ASN A 127 -18.21 5.85 -41.83
C ASN A 127 -18.15 7.23 -41.26
N ASN A 128 -17.09 7.65 -40.59
CA ASN A 128 -16.92 9.07 -40.36
C ASN A 128 -16.52 9.59 -39.03
N ASN A 129 -15.79 10.68 -39.04
CA ASN A 129 -15.73 11.71 -38.02
C ASN A 129 -15.54 11.25 -36.56
N SER A 130 -15.22 9.98 -36.31
CA SER A 130 -14.83 9.57 -35.00
C SER A 130 -13.55 10.31 -34.63
N SER A 131 -13.61 11.07 -33.54
CA SER A 131 -12.42 11.72 -33.01
C SER A 131 -11.38 10.64 -32.65
N ALA A 132 -10.09 11.01 -32.64
CA ALA A 132 -9.03 10.09 -32.20
C ALA A 132 -9.33 9.48 -30.82
N ALA A 133 -10.04 10.22 -29.96
CA ALA A 133 -10.53 9.76 -28.66
C ALA A 133 -11.53 8.61 -28.77
N SER A 134 -12.49 8.68 -29.71
CA SER A 134 -13.48 7.59 -29.91
C SER A 134 -12.82 6.32 -30.46
N ALA A 135 -11.83 6.47 -31.33
CA ALA A 135 -11.06 5.33 -31.85
C ALA A 135 -10.24 4.63 -30.76
N GLU A 136 -9.60 5.39 -29.89
CA GLU A 136 -8.86 4.87 -28.75
C GLU A 136 -9.78 4.19 -27.74
N ALA A 137 -10.93 4.78 -27.44
CA ALA A 137 -11.94 4.20 -26.56
C ALA A 137 -12.40 2.83 -27.07
N ALA A 138 -12.71 2.74 -28.36
CA ALA A 138 -13.13 1.48 -28.97
C ALA A 138 -12.00 0.44 -29.01
N ARG A 139 -10.77 0.84 -29.29
CA ARG A 139 -9.60 -0.05 -29.22
C ARG A 139 -9.49 -0.70 -27.84
N ARG A 140 -9.54 0.11 -26.79
CA ARG A 140 -9.44 -0.34 -25.38
C ARG A 140 -10.59 -1.27 -25.03
N TYR A 141 -11.83 -0.90 -25.35
CA TYR A 141 -13.00 -1.74 -25.10
C TYR A 141 -12.89 -3.10 -25.77
N TYR A 142 -12.46 -3.14 -27.05
CA TYR A 142 -12.23 -4.39 -27.75
C TYR A 142 -11.11 -5.21 -27.10
N SER A 143 -10.01 -4.59 -26.75
CA SER A 143 -8.87 -5.26 -26.10
C SER A 143 -9.27 -5.88 -24.77
N VAL A 144 -10.02 -5.15 -23.94
CA VAL A 144 -10.52 -5.67 -22.65
C VAL A 144 -11.43 -6.87 -22.87
N LYS A 145 -12.36 -6.82 -23.83
CA LYS A 145 -13.24 -7.95 -24.15
C LYS A 145 -12.47 -9.17 -24.62
N GLU A 146 -11.49 -8.97 -25.50
CA GLU A 146 -10.63 -10.05 -25.99
C GLU A 146 -9.87 -10.70 -24.84
N PHE A 147 -9.28 -9.91 -23.94
CA PHE A 147 -8.54 -10.42 -22.80
C PHE A 147 -9.42 -11.16 -21.79
N LEU A 148 -10.63 -10.71 -21.56
CA LEU A 148 -11.57 -11.43 -20.69
C LEU A 148 -11.98 -12.78 -21.29
N GLN A 149 -11.97 -12.93 -22.62
CA GLN A 149 -12.27 -14.20 -23.28
C GLN A 149 -11.06 -15.11 -23.39
N SER A 150 -9.91 -14.58 -23.78
CA SER A 150 -8.72 -15.34 -24.14
C SER A 150 -7.67 -15.40 -23.04
N GLY A 151 -7.77 -14.51 -22.05
CA GLY A 151 -6.74 -14.32 -21.04
C GLY A 151 -5.60 -13.41 -21.50
N VAL A 152 -4.63 -13.22 -20.62
CA VAL A 152 -3.37 -12.52 -20.86
C VAL A 152 -2.24 -13.45 -20.43
N ASP A 153 -1.46 -13.97 -21.35
CA ASP A 153 -0.50 -15.07 -21.16
C ASP A 153 0.36 -14.99 -19.90
N LYS A 154 0.73 -13.78 -19.50
CA LYS A 154 1.63 -13.54 -18.36
C LYS A 154 0.91 -13.04 -17.11
N VAL A 155 -0.42 -12.92 -17.16
CA VAL A 155 -1.22 -12.36 -16.08
C VAL A 155 -2.30 -13.35 -15.62
N PHE A 156 -3.16 -13.78 -16.53
CA PHE A 156 -4.23 -14.73 -16.22
C PHE A 156 -4.68 -15.53 -17.43
N SER A 157 -5.18 -16.74 -17.18
CA SER A 157 -5.78 -17.58 -18.19
C SER A 157 -7.21 -17.96 -17.81
N PRO A 158 -8.17 -18.00 -18.77
CA PRO A 158 -9.53 -18.42 -18.48
C PRO A 158 -9.58 -19.90 -18.11
N ILE A 159 -10.36 -20.24 -17.09
CA ILE A 159 -10.62 -21.62 -16.71
C ILE A 159 -11.80 -22.11 -17.55
N LEU A 160 -11.50 -22.86 -18.61
CA LEU A 160 -12.53 -23.44 -19.47
C LEU A 160 -13.05 -24.73 -18.85
N PRO A 161 -14.38 -24.98 -18.87
CA PRO A 161 -14.94 -26.25 -18.42
C PRO A 161 -14.39 -27.40 -19.28
N PRO A 162 -13.82 -28.45 -18.68
CA PRO A 162 -13.50 -29.66 -19.40
C PRO A 162 -14.78 -30.22 -20.03
N LYS A 163 -14.77 -30.54 -21.30
CA LYS A 163 -15.97 -31.02 -22.04
C LYS A 163 -16.64 -32.26 -21.42
N GLU A 164 -15.96 -32.98 -20.54
CA GLU A 164 -16.39 -34.26 -20.00
C GLU A 164 -16.48 -34.30 -18.45
N ASP A 165 -16.18 -33.23 -17.75
CA ASP A 165 -16.24 -33.20 -16.27
C ASP A 165 -17.55 -32.60 -15.76
N GLY A 166 -18.56 -33.46 -15.50
CA GLY A 166 -19.81 -33.04 -14.88
C GLY A 166 -19.65 -32.38 -13.48
N LYS A 167 -18.51 -32.62 -12.82
CA LYS A 167 -18.19 -32.01 -11.54
C LYS A 167 -17.87 -30.52 -11.66
N PHE A 168 -17.55 -30.02 -12.85
CA PHE A 168 -17.37 -28.58 -13.08
C PHE A 168 -18.60 -27.77 -12.68
N PHE A 169 -19.80 -28.33 -12.84
CA PHE A 169 -21.08 -27.68 -12.52
C PHE A 169 -21.55 -27.94 -11.08
N ASP A 170 -20.80 -28.72 -10.29
CA ASP A 170 -21.10 -28.91 -8.88
C ASP A 170 -20.96 -27.57 -8.14
N PRO A 171 -22.00 -27.08 -7.41
CA PRO A 171 -21.92 -25.85 -6.64
C PRO A 171 -20.80 -25.85 -5.58
N GLN A 172 -20.38 -27.03 -5.13
CA GLN A 172 -19.26 -27.16 -4.19
C GLN A 172 -17.89 -27.06 -4.86
N ASN A 173 -17.81 -27.24 -6.18
CA ASN A 173 -16.59 -27.02 -6.94
C ASN A 173 -16.35 -25.51 -7.10
N LYS A 174 -15.13 -25.11 -6.79
CA LYS A 174 -14.64 -23.71 -6.87
C LYS A 174 -14.71 -23.24 -8.32
N ARG A 175 -15.82 -22.61 -8.72
CA ARG A 175 -15.95 -22.02 -10.06
C ARG A 175 -15.25 -20.69 -10.08
N MET A 176 -13.98 -20.69 -10.45
CA MET A 176 -13.20 -19.48 -10.71
C MET A 176 -13.24 -19.19 -12.21
N LEU A 177 -13.26 -17.90 -12.55
CA LEU A 177 -13.24 -17.49 -13.95
C LEU A 177 -11.84 -17.62 -14.54
N TYR A 178 -10.81 -17.32 -13.73
CA TYR A 178 -9.43 -17.27 -14.20
C TYR A 178 -8.47 -17.94 -13.22
N ASP A 179 -7.42 -18.54 -13.82
CA ASP A 179 -6.20 -18.95 -13.13
C ASP A 179 -5.19 -17.79 -13.13
N LYS A 180 -4.64 -17.48 -11.97
CA LYS A 180 -3.63 -16.43 -11.76
C LYS A 180 -2.20 -16.96 -11.69
N GLN A 181 -1.98 -18.25 -11.93
CA GLN A 181 -0.63 -18.84 -11.95
C GLN A 181 0.33 -18.13 -12.93
N PRO A 182 -0.12 -17.66 -14.13
CA PRO A 182 0.74 -16.87 -15.00
C PRO A 182 1.30 -15.62 -14.35
N LEU A 183 0.48 -14.89 -13.55
CA LEU A 183 0.93 -13.70 -12.82
C LEU A 183 1.95 -14.06 -11.75
N GLN A 184 1.70 -15.13 -10.98
CA GLN A 184 2.65 -15.61 -9.99
C GLN A 184 4.01 -15.90 -10.61
N ASN A 185 4.04 -16.65 -11.73
CA ASN A 185 5.28 -16.98 -12.45
C ASN A 185 6.00 -15.69 -12.92
N SER A 186 5.24 -14.69 -13.36
CA SER A 186 5.78 -13.40 -13.79
C SER A 186 6.42 -12.64 -12.64
N ILE A 187 5.78 -12.61 -11.47
CA ILE A 187 6.32 -11.96 -10.28
C ILE A 187 7.60 -12.65 -9.81
N GLU A 188 7.62 -13.99 -9.74
CA GLU A 188 8.80 -14.78 -9.32
C GLU A 188 10.00 -14.63 -10.27
N LYS A 189 9.76 -14.26 -11.53
CA LYS A 189 10.84 -13.91 -12.46
C LYS A 189 11.52 -12.58 -12.12
N PHE A 190 10.82 -11.65 -11.48
CA PHE A 190 11.30 -10.29 -11.23
C PHE A 190 11.62 -10.01 -9.76
N ALA A 191 11.12 -10.80 -8.82
CA ALA A 191 11.34 -10.67 -7.39
C ALA A 191 11.65 -12.00 -6.73
N LYS A 192 12.45 -11.98 -5.67
CA LYS A 192 12.78 -13.14 -4.84
C LYS A 192 11.96 -13.15 -3.57
N PHE A 193 11.49 -14.33 -3.21
CA PHE A 193 10.73 -14.58 -1.99
C PHE A 193 11.38 -15.69 -1.15
N PRO A 194 11.18 -15.71 0.18
CA PRO A 194 10.41 -14.76 0.96
C PRO A 194 11.14 -13.41 1.16
N ILE A 195 10.38 -12.31 1.34
CA ILE A 195 10.90 -11.00 1.67
C ILE A 195 10.85 -10.82 3.19
N ALA A 196 12.02 -10.81 3.81
CA ALA A 196 12.20 -10.54 5.23
C ALA A 196 13.22 -9.41 5.38
N THR A 197 12.80 -8.30 5.97
CA THR A 197 13.61 -7.09 6.10
C THR A 197 13.72 -6.65 7.55
N SER A 198 14.71 -5.81 7.85
CA SER A 198 14.93 -5.29 9.19
C SER A 198 15.32 -3.81 9.14
N TYR A 199 14.75 -3.04 10.07
CA TYR A 199 15.11 -1.64 10.29
C TYR A 199 16.59 -1.48 10.63
N ASP A 200 17.12 -2.34 11.49
CA ASP A 200 18.51 -2.28 11.95
C ASP A 200 19.55 -2.50 10.83
N LYS A 201 19.11 -3.12 9.73
CA LYS A 201 19.92 -3.28 8.51
C LYS A 201 19.74 -2.14 7.51
N GLY A 202 18.91 -1.15 7.80
CA GLY A 202 18.57 -0.07 6.87
C GLY A 202 17.78 -0.54 5.65
N GLU A 203 17.09 -1.68 5.75
CA GLU A 203 16.32 -2.26 4.66
C GLU A 203 14.89 -1.68 4.63
N PRO A 204 14.27 -1.48 3.44
CA PRO A 204 12.91 -0.96 3.36
C PRO A 204 11.90 -1.99 3.86
N ARG A 205 10.87 -1.51 4.56
CA ARG A 205 9.74 -2.30 5.05
C ARG A 205 8.72 -2.50 3.95
N LEU A 206 8.29 -3.74 3.71
CA LEU A 206 7.19 -4.08 2.83
C LEU A 206 5.91 -4.32 3.63
N LEU A 207 4.81 -3.65 3.26
CA LEU A 207 3.48 -3.90 3.80
C LEU A 207 2.53 -4.33 2.67
N VAL A 208 1.89 -5.48 2.84
CA VAL A 208 0.97 -6.08 1.86
C VAL A 208 -0.38 -6.27 2.50
N VAL A 209 -1.41 -5.68 1.93
CA VAL A 209 -2.77 -5.71 2.49
C VAL A 209 -3.64 -6.72 1.77
N SER A 210 -4.32 -7.56 2.54
CA SER A 210 -5.31 -8.54 2.09
C SER A 210 -6.55 -8.47 2.96
N THR A 211 -7.64 -9.12 2.52
CA THR A 211 -8.88 -9.25 3.29
C THR A 211 -9.04 -10.68 3.77
N ASP A 212 -9.16 -10.91 5.08
CA ASP A 212 -9.60 -12.19 5.64
C ASP A 212 -11.08 -12.40 5.31
N VAL A 213 -11.37 -13.48 4.58
CA VAL A 213 -12.73 -13.75 4.07
C VAL A 213 -13.72 -14.09 5.18
N ALA A 214 -13.26 -14.79 6.21
CA ALA A 214 -14.12 -15.24 7.30
C ALA A 214 -14.49 -14.10 8.26
N GLU A 215 -13.51 -13.24 8.56
CA GLU A 215 -13.69 -12.15 9.53
C GLU A 215 -14.14 -10.83 8.86
N GLY A 216 -14.05 -10.71 7.53
CA GLY A 216 -14.36 -9.46 6.83
C GLY A 216 -13.49 -8.29 7.29
N THR A 217 -12.22 -8.54 7.59
CA THR A 217 -11.28 -7.53 8.09
C THR A 217 -10.00 -7.47 7.25
N THR A 218 -9.35 -6.30 7.26
CA THR A 218 -8.04 -6.14 6.62
C THR A 218 -6.96 -6.86 7.43
N VAL A 219 -6.03 -7.48 6.72
CA VAL A 219 -4.85 -8.14 7.26
C VAL A 219 -3.62 -7.62 6.53
N THR A 220 -2.63 -7.16 7.29
CA THR A 220 -1.40 -6.58 6.74
C THR A 220 -0.22 -7.51 7.00
N PHE A 221 0.33 -8.09 5.93
CA PHE A 221 1.59 -8.84 6.00
C PHE A 221 2.76 -7.87 5.94
N ASP A 222 3.66 -7.99 6.90
CA ASP A 222 4.73 -7.06 7.21
C ASP A 222 6.09 -7.76 7.13
N SER A 223 7.02 -7.22 6.37
CA SER A 223 8.35 -7.81 6.22
C SER A 223 9.27 -7.60 7.43
N TYR A 224 8.96 -6.62 8.32
CA TYR A 224 9.72 -6.41 9.54
C TYR A 224 9.34 -7.43 10.62
N GLU A 225 10.31 -7.74 11.49
CA GLU A 225 10.06 -8.53 12.68
C GLU A 225 9.17 -7.79 13.69
N LYS A 226 8.32 -8.55 14.39
CA LYS A 226 7.49 -8.08 15.51
C LYS A 226 7.91 -8.72 16.84
N GLY A 227 9.12 -9.21 16.94
CA GLY A 227 9.67 -9.85 18.12
C GLY A 227 10.77 -10.85 17.80
N LYS A 228 11.34 -11.41 18.88
CA LYS A 228 12.25 -12.55 18.81
C LYS A 228 11.77 -13.65 19.75
N ASN A 229 11.91 -14.90 19.32
CA ASN A 229 11.59 -16.05 20.19
C ASN A 229 12.70 -16.29 21.23
N LEU A 230 12.51 -17.25 22.11
CA LEU A 230 13.48 -17.63 23.15
C LEU A 230 14.87 -18.00 22.61
N ASN A 231 14.95 -18.41 21.35
CA ASN A 231 16.19 -18.73 20.66
C ASN A 231 16.78 -17.54 19.87
N GLY A 232 16.25 -16.33 20.04
CA GLY A 232 16.70 -15.14 19.35
C GLY A 232 16.27 -15.04 17.86
N LYS A 233 15.45 -16.00 17.37
CA LYS A 233 14.96 -15.98 15.97
C LYS A 233 13.84 -14.95 15.83
N GLU A 234 13.91 -14.15 14.76
CA GLU A 234 12.88 -13.16 14.42
C GLU A 234 11.50 -13.79 14.27
N ILE A 235 10.49 -13.11 14.79
CA ILE A 235 9.08 -13.50 14.69
C ILE A 235 8.35 -12.49 13.79
N ARG A 236 7.63 -13.00 12.80
CA ARG A 236 6.68 -12.26 11.99
C ARG A 236 5.32 -12.88 12.13
N LYS A 237 4.40 -12.12 12.69
CA LYS A 237 3.04 -12.58 12.94
C LYS A 237 2.03 -11.43 12.84
N ILE A 238 0.82 -11.79 12.49
CA ILE A 238 -0.35 -10.93 12.60
C ILE A 238 -1.21 -11.48 13.72
N VAL A 239 -1.71 -10.59 14.56
CA VAL A 239 -2.61 -10.94 15.67
C VAL A 239 -3.83 -10.03 15.55
N TYR A 240 -5.01 -10.62 15.39
CA TYR A 240 -6.27 -9.90 15.40
C TYR A 240 -7.35 -10.72 16.10
N ARG A 241 -8.42 -10.07 16.52
CA ARG A 241 -9.48 -10.71 17.28
C ARG A 241 -10.48 -11.35 16.33
N GLU A 242 -10.83 -12.61 16.58
CA GLU A 242 -11.99 -13.25 15.97
C GLU A 242 -13.28 -12.63 16.54
N VAL A 243 -14.21 -12.21 15.67
CA VAL A 243 -15.47 -11.55 16.09
C VAL A 243 -16.34 -12.48 16.94
N SER A 244 -16.25 -13.79 16.72
CA SER A 244 -17.08 -14.82 17.35
C SER A 244 -16.44 -15.52 18.55
N GLN A 245 -15.14 -15.33 18.82
CA GLN A 245 -14.39 -16.07 19.85
C GLN A 245 -13.56 -15.13 20.72
N GLU A 246 -13.31 -15.56 21.98
CA GLU A 246 -12.46 -14.82 22.92
C GLU A 246 -10.96 -14.91 22.60
N LYS A 247 -10.54 -15.87 21.76
CA LYS A 247 -9.12 -16.11 21.45
C LYS A 247 -8.68 -15.29 20.24
N PRO A 248 -7.48 -14.70 20.30
CA PRO A 248 -6.93 -14.00 19.14
C PRO A 248 -6.55 -14.97 18.02
N ILE A 249 -6.79 -14.58 16.78
CA ILE A 249 -6.26 -15.25 15.61
C ILE A 249 -4.78 -14.87 15.46
N VAL A 250 -3.92 -15.85 15.29
CA VAL A 250 -2.48 -15.66 15.11
C VAL A 250 -2.07 -16.31 13.80
N ILE A 251 -1.49 -15.52 12.89
CA ILE A 251 -0.92 -16.00 11.63
C ILE A 251 0.60 -15.77 11.69
N GLU A 252 1.37 -16.84 11.69
CA GLU A 252 2.84 -16.77 11.72
C GLU A 252 3.43 -17.00 10.33
N TYR A 253 4.39 -16.14 9.96
CA TYR A 253 5.14 -16.23 8.69
C TYR A 253 6.60 -15.80 8.92
N ASN A 254 7.25 -16.44 9.86
CA ASN A 254 8.59 -16.09 10.37
C ASN A 254 9.68 -16.01 9.30
N ASP A 255 9.54 -16.74 8.19
CA ASP A 255 10.47 -16.67 7.06
C ASP A 255 10.36 -15.36 6.27
N GLY A 256 9.28 -14.60 6.43
CA GLY A 256 9.01 -13.36 5.72
C GLY A 256 7.75 -13.41 4.84
N VAL A 257 7.53 -12.34 4.10
CA VAL A 257 6.42 -12.19 3.14
C VAL A 257 6.71 -13.09 1.94
N LYS A 258 5.88 -14.13 1.74
CA LYS A 258 5.98 -15.09 0.63
C LYS A 258 5.16 -14.64 -0.56
N ILE A 259 5.40 -15.25 -1.73
CA ILE A 259 4.61 -14.99 -2.94
C ILE A 259 3.10 -15.20 -2.70
N GLN A 260 2.72 -16.17 -1.88
CA GLN A 260 1.32 -16.42 -1.51
C GLN A 260 0.65 -15.23 -0.82
N HIS A 261 1.39 -14.44 -0.01
CA HIS A 261 0.85 -13.22 0.60
C HIS A 261 0.58 -12.14 -0.45
N ILE A 262 1.44 -12.03 -1.47
CA ILE A 262 1.25 -11.12 -2.61
C ILE A 262 0.03 -11.55 -3.43
N MET A 263 -0.06 -12.87 -3.72
CA MET A 263 -1.19 -13.43 -4.47
C MET A 263 -2.51 -13.32 -3.71
N ALA A 264 -2.50 -13.39 -2.38
CA ALA A 264 -3.66 -13.12 -1.52
C ALA A 264 -4.16 -11.68 -1.71
N SER A 265 -3.23 -10.70 -1.70
CA SER A 265 -3.54 -9.30 -1.94
C SER A 265 -4.10 -9.03 -3.35
N ALA A 266 -3.79 -9.89 -4.32
CA ALA A 266 -4.24 -9.77 -5.72
C ALA A 266 -5.37 -10.74 -6.09
N SER A 267 -6.00 -11.40 -5.12
CA SER A 267 -7.09 -12.37 -5.33
C SER A 267 -8.45 -11.66 -5.38
N LEU A 268 -8.73 -10.96 -6.49
CA LEU A 268 -9.99 -10.26 -6.68
C LEU A 268 -11.17 -11.25 -6.69
N PRO A 269 -12.18 -11.09 -5.81
CA PRO A 269 -13.37 -11.97 -5.80
C PRO A 269 -14.06 -11.98 -7.15
N GLU A 270 -14.79 -13.05 -7.45
CA GLU A 270 -15.50 -13.28 -8.72
C GLU A 270 -14.58 -13.64 -9.89
N PHE A 271 -13.34 -13.13 -9.93
CA PHE A 271 -12.35 -13.45 -10.96
C PHE A 271 -11.47 -14.61 -10.53
N TYR A 272 -10.92 -14.53 -9.32
CA TYR A 272 -9.96 -15.51 -8.79
C TYR A 272 -10.48 -16.21 -7.52
N GLY A 273 -9.91 -17.40 -7.27
CA GLY A 273 -10.04 -18.06 -5.97
C GLY A 273 -9.35 -17.26 -4.86
N TYR A 274 -9.77 -17.54 -3.63
CA TYR A 274 -9.03 -17.07 -2.47
C TYR A 274 -7.67 -17.77 -2.37
N GLU A 275 -6.72 -17.11 -1.73
CA GLU A 275 -5.50 -17.77 -1.27
C GLU A 275 -5.72 -18.35 0.13
N GLU A 276 -5.13 -19.53 0.37
CA GLU A 276 -5.17 -20.16 1.68
C GLU A 276 -3.80 -20.05 2.36
N ILE A 277 -3.76 -19.39 3.51
CA ILE A 277 -2.55 -19.19 4.31
C ILE A 277 -2.85 -19.63 5.75
N ASN A 278 -2.12 -20.61 6.25
CA ASN A 278 -2.31 -21.16 7.60
C ASN A 278 -3.76 -21.56 7.89
N GLY A 279 -4.45 -22.16 6.93
CA GLY A 279 -5.85 -22.59 7.04
C GLY A 279 -6.89 -21.50 6.96
N ARG A 280 -6.48 -20.25 6.72
CA ARG A 280 -7.38 -19.09 6.51
C ARG A 280 -7.39 -18.65 5.05
N LYS A 281 -8.52 -18.10 4.63
CA LYS A 281 -8.79 -17.74 3.24
C LYS A 281 -8.75 -16.23 3.07
N PHE A 282 -8.04 -15.78 2.04
CA PHE A 282 -7.82 -14.36 1.78
C PHE A 282 -8.26 -13.97 0.37
N TRP A 283 -8.83 -12.78 0.29
CA TRP A 283 -9.11 -12.05 -0.94
C TRP A 283 -8.27 -10.79 -1.06
N ASP A 284 -8.39 -10.14 -2.20
CA ASP A 284 -7.79 -8.84 -2.50
C ASP A 284 -8.08 -7.82 -1.39
N GLY A 285 -7.04 -7.10 -0.99
CA GLY A 285 -7.15 -6.07 0.04
C GLY A 285 -8.01 -4.88 -0.39
N GLY A 286 -8.12 -4.62 -1.70
CA GLY A 286 -8.90 -3.53 -2.27
C GLY A 286 -10.41 -3.57 -1.98
N ILE A 287 -10.91 -4.70 -1.45
CA ILE A 287 -12.29 -4.80 -0.97
C ILE A 287 -12.53 -3.85 0.21
N LEU A 288 -11.56 -3.69 1.11
CA LEU A 288 -11.68 -2.93 2.36
C LEU A 288 -10.68 -1.77 2.47
N SER A 289 -9.50 -1.87 1.87
CA SER A 289 -8.44 -0.85 1.92
C SER A 289 -7.62 -0.90 0.62
N ASN A 290 -8.08 -0.15 -0.35
CA ASN A 290 -7.43 -0.09 -1.67
C ASN A 290 -6.20 0.82 -1.66
N THR A 291 -6.16 1.80 -0.77
CA THR A 291 -5.03 2.71 -0.53
C THR A 291 -4.62 2.60 0.94
N PRO A 292 -3.62 1.77 1.29
CA PRO A 292 -3.37 1.34 2.67
C PRO A 292 -2.68 2.39 3.55
N VAL A 293 -3.23 3.61 3.63
CA VAL A 293 -2.74 4.69 4.51
C VAL A 293 -2.92 4.32 5.98
N ARG A 294 -4.11 3.83 6.34
CA ARG A 294 -4.42 3.40 7.71
C ARG A 294 -3.49 2.29 8.16
N GLU A 295 -3.24 1.33 7.31
CA GLU A 295 -2.37 0.18 7.58
C GLU A 295 -0.90 0.62 7.76
N VAL A 296 -0.43 1.61 6.99
CA VAL A 296 0.91 2.21 7.18
C VAL A 296 1.00 2.91 8.53
N ILE A 297 0.02 3.74 8.88
CA ILE A 297 -0.03 4.45 10.18
C ILE A 297 -0.03 3.44 11.33
N GLN A 298 -0.89 2.42 11.26
CA GLN A 298 -0.99 1.39 12.30
C GLN A 298 0.29 0.57 12.42
N ALA A 299 0.84 0.11 11.31
CA ALA A 299 2.08 -0.67 11.31
C ALA A 299 3.27 0.15 11.83
N HIS A 300 3.31 1.46 11.55
CA HIS A 300 4.34 2.36 12.07
C HIS A 300 4.24 2.47 13.59
N LYS A 301 3.05 2.71 14.14
CA LYS A 301 2.81 2.75 15.60
C LYS A 301 3.21 1.45 16.29
N GLU A 302 2.74 0.31 15.78
CA GLU A 302 3.04 -1.01 16.35
C GLU A 302 4.53 -1.34 16.35
N PHE A 303 5.22 -1.01 15.26
CA PHE A 303 6.66 -1.26 15.16
C PHE A 303 7.45 -0.44 16.17
N TRP A 304 7.16 0.86 16.31
CA TRP A 304 7.89 1.72 17.24
C TRP A 304 7.53 1.41 18.70
N GLU A 305 6.29 0.99 18.99
CA GLU A 305 5.95 0.48 20.31
C GLU A 305 6.77 -0.78 20.65
N TYR A 306 6.94 -1.68 19.69
CA TYR A 306 7.81 -2.85 19.86
C TYR A 306 9.29 -2.46 20.03
N LYS A 307 9.77 -1.54 19.20
CA LYS A 307 11.20 -1.16 19.15
C LYS A 307 11.66 -0.37 20.36
N ILE A 308 10.86 0.59 20.80
CA ILE A 308 11.16 1.49 21.92
C ILE A 308 10.74 0.85 23.25
N GLY A 309 9.59 0.22 23.29
CA GLY A 309 8.97 -0.33 24.49
C GLY A 309 7.82 0.55 25.01
N SER A 310 6.71 -0.11 25.39
CA SER A 310 5.49 0.56 25.83
C SER A 310 5.72 1.46 27.03
N LYS A 311 6.54 1.03 28.00
CA LYS A 311 6.81 1.76 29.22
C LYS A 311 7.62 3.04 28.98
N GLU A 312 8.61 2.98 28.10
CA GLU A 312 9.40 4.14 27.71
C GLU A 312 8.56 5.18 26.98
N LEU A 313 7.70 4.73 26.07
CA LEU A 313 6.76 5.60 25.38
C LEU A 313 5.79 6.28 26.34
N GLU A 314 5.28 5.56 27.33
CA GLU A 314 4.44 6.13 28.38
C GLU A 314 5.19 7.18 29.20
N ASN A 315 6.42 6.87 29.64
CA ASN A 315 7.24 7.77 30.41
C ASN A 315 7.55 9.05 29.62
N SER A 316 7.87 8.95 28.33
CA SER A 316 8.14 10.13 27.48
C SER A 316 6.96 11.09 27.40
N ILE A 317 5.73 10.56 27.41
CA ILE A 317 4.52 11.39 27.44
C ILE A 317 4.25 11.95 28.85
N LEU A 318 4.39 11.12 29.88
CA LEU A 318 4.03 11.52 31.27
C LEU A 318 5.03 12.49 31.89
N ASP A 319 6.31 12.32 31.63
CA ASP A 319 7.38 13.10 32.27
C ASP A 319 7.79 14.31 31.42
N GLU A 320 8.07 14.11 30.14
CA GLU A 320 8.62 15.13 29.26
C GLU A 320 7.62 15.70 28.27
N GLY A 321 6.54 14.99 27.95
CA GLY A 321 5.56 15.34 26.92
C GLY A 321 6.14 15.36 25.50
N ASN A 322 7.20 14.60 25.27
CA ASN A 322 7.91 14.57 23.98
C ASN A 322 7.54 13.33 23.18
N LEU A 323 7.28 13.52 21.88
CA LEU A 323 7.16 12.42 20.93
C LEU A 323 8.55 11.91 20.55
N ILE A 324 8.71 10.59 20.57
CA ILE A 324 9.98 9.92 20.23
C ILE A 324 9.85 8.98 19.04
N VAL A 325 8.63 8.79 18.54
CA VAL A 325 8.36 8.03 17.31
C VAL A 325 8.70 8.89 16.09
N PRO A 326 9.46 8.41 15.11
CA PRO A 326 9.79 9.16 13.90
C PRO A 326 8.57 9.60 13.12
N ASP A 327 8.63 10.81 12.56
CA ASP A 327 7.59 11.37 11.71
C ASP A 327 7.54 10.69 10.35
N LEU A 328 6.38 10.78 9.68
CA LEU A 328 6.19 10.25 8.33
C LEU A 328 6.06 11.33 7.27
N GLU A 329 6.68 11.07 6.12
CA GLU A 329 6.41 11.71 4.84
C GLU A 329 5.70 10.70 3.94
N LEU A 330 4.43 10.93 3.62
CA LEU A 330 3.62 10.02 2.81
C LEU A 330 3.61 10.42 1.34
N TYR A 331 3.91 9.47 0.47
CA TYR A 331 3.82 9.59 -0.99
C TYR A 331 2.83 8.54 -1.49
N ILE A 332 1.70 8.99 -2.00
CA ILE A 332 0.60 8.12 -2.42
C ILE A 332 0.49 8.18 -3.94
N VAL A 333 0.43 7.04 -4.61
CA VAL A 333 0.15 6.97 -6.05
C VAL A 333 -1.24 6.37 -6.25
N ASN A 334 -2.19 7.24 -6.59
CA ASN A 334 -3.60 6.92 -6.79
C ASN A 334 -3.88 6.56 -8.25
N LEU A 335 -4.57 5.46 -8.46
CA LEU A 335 -4.97 4.95 -9.79
C LEU A 335 -6.41 5.32 -10.15
N TRP A 336 -7.24 5.55 -9.14
CA TRP A 336 -8.66 5.86 -9.27
C TRP A 336 -8.91 7.31 -8.88
N HIS A 337 -9.69 8.04 -9.68
CA HIS A 337 -10.01 9.43 -9.40
C HIS A 337 -11.35 9.57 -8.66
N SER A 338 -11.39 10.55 -7.76
CA SER A 338 -12.58 10.82 -6.93
C SER A 338 -13.62 11.67 -7.65
N ASP A 339 -13.18 12.59 -8.50
CA ASP A 339 -14.00 13.58 -9.18
C ASP A 339 -14.05 13.33 -10.69
N ASP A 340 -15.22 13.52 -11.28
CA ASP A 340 -15.42 13.55 -12.72
C ASP A 340 -16.26 14.77 -13.08
N LYS A 341 -15.86 15.47 -14.15
CA LYS A 341 -16.57 16.65 -14.63
C LYS A 341 -17.84 16.29 -15.40
N VAL A 342 -17.92 15.06 -15.90
CA VAL A 342 -19.03 14.58 -16.72
C VAL A 342 -19.63 13.37 -16.04
N VAL A 343 -20.90 13.49 -15.67
CA VAL A 343 -21.66 12.35 -15.15
C VAL A 343 -22.05 11.46 -16.32
N PRO A 344 -21.61 10.20 -16.39
CA PRO A 344 -21.92 9.31 -17.50
C PRO A 344 -23.41 8.97 -17.53
N SER A 345 -23.96 8.81 -18.73
CA SER A 345 -25.37 8.47 -18.96
C SER A 345 -25.56 7.12 -19.66
N ASP A 346 -24.49 6.50 -20.12
CA ASP A 346 -24.51 5.17 -20.73
C ASP A 346 -24.11 4.07 -19.71
N PRO A 347 -24.55 2.82 -19.92
CA PRO A 347 -24.31 1.74 -18.96
C PRO A 347 -22.83 1.44 -18.71
N ASP A 348 -21.97 1.60 -19.72
CA ASP A 348 -20.54 1.33 -19.62
C ASP A 348 -19.84 2.39 -18.77
N GLY A 349 -20.07 3.67 -19.07
CA GLY A 349 -19.55 4.80 -18.28
C GLY A 349 -20.08 4.79 -16.83
N ILE A 350 -21.35 4.42 -16.61
CA ILE A 350 -21.92 4.28 -15.25
C ILE A 350 -21.18 3.17 -14.47
N THR A 351 -20.93 2.03 -15.11
CA THR A 351 -20.22 0.92 -14.49
C THR A 351 -18.79 1.32 -14.11
N GLU A 352 -18.12 2.04 -15.00
CA GLU A 352 -16.76 2.52 -14.75
C GLU A 352 -16.73 3.58 -13.64
N ARG A 353 -17.65 4.55 -13.68
CA ARG A 353 -17.72 5.56 -12.61
C ARG A 353 -18.02 4.96 -11.24
N HIS A 354 -18.87 3.92 -11.20
CA HIS A 354 -19.10 3.17 -9.96
C HIS A 354 -17.81 2.52 -9.45
N ALA A 355 -17.01 1.94 -10.34
CA ALA A 355 -15.71 1.36 -9.98
C ALA A 355 -14.74 2.43 -9.46
N ASP A 356 -14.66 3.60 -10.09
CA ASP A 356 -13.84 4.73 -9.63
C ASP A 356 -14.23 5.16 -8.21
N ILE A 357 -15.52 5.42 -7.97
CA ILE A 357 -16.03 5.85 -6.66
C ILE A 357 -15.75 4.80 -5.58
N LYS A 358 -15.93 3.52 -5.90
CA LYS A 358 -15.71 2.43 -4.96
C LYS A 358 -14.23 2.25 -4.62
N SER A 359 -13.34 2.47 -5.58
CA SER A 359 -11.93 2.06 -5.48
C SER A 359 -10.95 3.18 -5.10
N HIS A 360 -11.37 4.46 -5.11
CA HIS A 360 -10.44 5.57 -4.83
C HIS A 360 -10.10 5.74 -3.35
N ASP A 361 -10.92 5.22 -2.42
CA ASP A 361 -10.65 5.16 -0.97
C ASP A 361 -10.47 6.52 -0.25
N GLN A 362 -10.79 7.63 -0.89
CA GLN A 362 -10.47 8.97 -0.39
C GLN A 362 -11.11 9.28 0.98
N TYR A 363 -12.27 8.72 1.25
CA TYR A 363 -12.93 8.89 2.55
C TYR A 363 -12.07 8.31 3.68
N TYR A 364 -11.63 7.07 3.54
CA TYR A 364 -10.81 6.40 4.56
C TYR A 364 -9.42 7.03 4.72
N ILE A 365 -8.84 7.53 3.61
CA ILE A 365 -7.58 8.27 3.64
C ILE A 365 -7.73 9.54 4.49
N ASN A 366 -8.75 10.34 4.21
CA ASN A 366 -9.01 11.61 4.91
C ASN A 366 -9.29 11.37 6.40
N GLU A 367 -10.12 10.39 6.75
CA GLU A 367 -10.41 10.05 8.15
C GLU A 367 -9.16 9.60 8.90
N SER A 368 -8.30 8.79 8.27
CA SER A 368 -7.05 8.31 8.89
C SER A 368 -6.08 9.47 9.16
N ILE A 369 -5.97 10.41 8.24
CA ILE A 369 -5.13 11.60 8.37
C ILE A 369 -5.72 12.55 9.42
N LEU A 370 -7.02 12.80 9.37
CA LEU A 370 -7.72 13.66 10.32
C LEU A 370 -7.56 13.14 11.76
N MET A 371 -7.69 11.83 11.96
CA MET A 371 -7.46 11.22 13.27
C MET A 371 -6.03 11.48 13.77
N THR A 372 -5.03 11.40 12.89
CA THR A 372 -3.63 11.70 13.25
C THR A 372 -3.47 13.16 13.69
N HIS A 373 -4.13 14.12 13.01
CA HIS A 373 -4.12 15.52 13.40
C HIS A 373 -4.83 15.79 14.72
N TYR A 374 -5.93 15.11 15.04
CA TYR A 374 -6.58 15.24 16.35
C TYR A 374 -5.68 14.75 17.48
N ILE A 375 -4.98 13.65 17.29
CA ILE A 375 -4.07 13.14 18.30
C ILE A 375 -2.87 14.08 18.47
N ASP A 376 -2.34 14.65 17.39
CA ASP A 376 -1.29 15.67 17.42
C ASP A 376 -1.72 16.94 18.21
N LEU A 377 -2.96 17.42 17.98
CA LEU A 377 -3.52 18.52 18.75
C LEU A 377 -3.59 18.19 20.24
N ILE A 378 -4.08 17.00 20.60
CA ILE A 378 -4.16 16.54 22.00
C ILE A 378 -2.76 16.51 22.63
N GLU A 379 -1.77 16.00 21.91
CA GLU A 379 -0.39 15.95 22.40
C GLU A 379 0.18 17.35 22.65
N LYS A 380 0.00 18.30 21.72
CA LYS A 380 0.40 19.68 21.89
C LYS A 380 -0.28 20.35 23.11
N LEU A 381 -1.55 20.04 23.36
CA LEU A 381 -2.25 20.50 24.57
C LEU A 381 -1.66 19.90 25.86
N ILE A 382 -1.25 18.63 25.81
CA ILE A 382 -0.58 17.96 26.93
C ILE A 382 0.79 18.58 27.19
N GLN A 383 1.54 18.96 26.16
CA GLN A 383 2.84 19.65 26.34
C GLN A 383 2.71 20.98 27.06
N LEU A 384 1.60 21.72 26.92
CA LEU A 384 1.37 22.97 27.63
C LEU A 384 1.33 22.79 29.16
N ARG A 385 1.01 21.60 29.69
CA ARG A 385 1.07 21.30 31.12
C ARG A 385 2.48 21.47 31.71
N ASN A 386 3.53 21.19 30.89
CA ASN A 386 4.91 21.27 31.34
C ASN A 386 5.44 22.70 31.38
N ILE A 387 4.80 23.64 30.68
CA ILE A 387 5.13 25.06 30.67
C ILE A 387 4.58 25.75 31.90
N ASN A 388 3.42 25.33 32.40
CA ASN A 388 2.82 25.81 33.61
C ASN A 388 3.30 24.97 34.79
N ASN A 389 4.06 25.56 35.75
CA ASN A 389 4.53 24.90 36.97
C ASN A 389 3.39 24.49 37.94
N ASN A 390 2.22 24.15 37.44
CA ASN A 390 1.07 23.71 38.20
C ASN A 390 1.08 22.17 38.34
N CYS A 391 1.62 21.70 39.46
CA CYS A 391 1.71 20.28 39.79
C CYS A 391 0.33 19.59 39.86
N GLU A 392 -0.71 20.27 40.33
CA GLU A 392 -2.06 19.69 40.42
C GLU A 392 -2.64 19.41 39.04
N LEU A 393 -2.51 20.33 38.10
CA LEU A 393 -2.98 20.15 36.73
C LEU A 393 -2.23 19.00 36.02
N LYS A 394 -0.91 18.91 36.24
CA LYS A 394 -0.11 17.80 35.71
C LYS A 394 -0.58 16.46 36.23
N GLU A 395 -0.84 16.35 37.53
CA GLU A 395 -1.35 15.12 38.14
C GLU A 395 -2.74 14.72 37.60
N GLU A 396 -3.66 15.72 37.48
CA GLU A 396 -5.00 15.45 36.95
C GLU A 396 -4.96 14.98 35.49
N ILE A 397 -4.17 15.59 34.63
CA ILE A 397 -4.00 15.14 33.23
C ILE A 397 -3.42 13.72 33.22
N ASN A 398 -2.40 13.42 34.02
CA ASN A 398 -1.82 12.08 34.09
C ASN A 398 -2.84 11.04 34.57
N LYS A 399 -3.70 11.37 35.54
CA LYS A 399 -4.80 10.50 35.99
C LYS A 399 -5.79 10.18 34.85
N ILE A 400 -6.16 11.21 34.06
CA ILE A 400 -7.04 11.03 32.91
C ILE A 400 -6.40 10.08 31.88
N LEU A 401 -5.14 10.30 31.54
CA LEU A 401 -4.42 9.50 30.55
C LEU A 401 -4.30 8.03 30.97
N GLN A 402 -4.00 7.77 32.25
CA GLN A 402 -3.73 6.43 32.76
C GLN A 402 -4.98 5.63 33.14
N ASN A 403 -6.05 6.30 33.58
CA ASN A 403 -7.21 5.65 34.21
C ASN A 403 -8.44 5.61 33.29
N HIS A 404 -8.58 6.56 32.37
CA HIS A 404 -9.70 6.57 31.45
C HIS A 404 -9.45 5.68 30.24
N THR A 405 -10.50 5.03 29.78
CA THR A 405 -10.47 4.14 28.63
C THR A 405 -11.48 4.57 27.57
N THR A 406 -11.25 4.15 26.33
CA THR A 406 -12.21 4.32 25.22
C THR A 406 -13.52 3.61 25.54
N SER A 407 -14.63 4.12 25.00
CA SER A 407 -15.96 3.54 25.20
C SER A 407 -16.03 2.09 24.72
N ARG A 408 -16.80 1.25 25.44
CA ARG A 408 -16.99 -0.19 25.14
C ARG A 408 -17.95 -0.47 23.97
N ASN A 409 -18.49 0.54 23.32
CA ASN A 409 -19.51 0.37 22.26
C ASN A 409 -18.95 -0.08 20.89
N THR A 410 -17.65 -0.41 20.83
CA THR A 410 -16.99 -0.97 19.64
C THR A 410 -16.57 -2.41 19.90
N THR A 411 -16.43 -3.21 18.87
CA THR A 411 -15.86 -4.58 18.92
C THR A 411 -14.39 -4.59 19.35
N GLU A 412 -13.76 -3.42 19.48
CA GLU A 412 -12.38 -3.27 19.91
C GLU A 412 -12.21 -3.39 21.42
N ILE A 413 -11.06 -3.89 21.87
CA ILE A 413 -10.66 -3.89 23.27
C ILE A 413 -10.49 -2.45 23.72
N PRO A 414 -11.16 -2.01 24.83
CA PRO A 414 -10.98 -0.66 25.36
C PRO A 414 -9.50 -0.36 25.63
N LYS A 415 -8.98 0.72 25.07
CA LYS A 415 -7.61 1.19 25.27
C LYS A 415 -7.61 2.34 26.26
N LYS A 416 -6.59 2.45 27.09
CA LYS A 416 -6.37 3.66 27.90
C LYS A 416 -6.04 4.84 26.96
N TYR A 417 -6.33 6.06 27.38
CA TYR A 417 -6.00 7.22 26.56
C TYR A 417 -4.50 7.36 26.33
N ILE A 418 -3.66 6.98 27.30
CA ILE A 418 -2.20 6.94 27.12
C ILE A 418 -1.79 6.00 25.98
N ASP A 419 -2.46 4.86 25.80
CA ASP A 419 -2.16 3.89 24.75
C ASP A 419 -2.47 4.40 23.33
N ILE A 420 -3.34 5.41 23.22
CA ILE A 420 -3.67 6.04 21.94
C ILE A 420 -2.60 7.03 21.52
N ILE A 421 -2.04 7.78 22.49
CA ILE A 421 -1.14 8.91 22.23
C ILE A 421 0.34 8.54 22.32
N LYS A 422 0.73 7.53 23.10
CA LYS A 422 2.14 7.18 23.35
C LYS A 422 2.96 6.84 22.08
N THR A 423 2.29 6.39 21.01
CA THR A 423 2.92 6.08 19.72
C THR A 423 2.63 7.14 18.66
N GLN A 424 2.23 8.34 19.06
CA GLN A 424 1.92 9.41 18.11
C GLN A 424 3.18 9.95 17.43
N PHE A 425 3.00 10.36 16.19
CA PHE A 425 4.00 11.00 15.32
C PHE A 425 3.29 12.01 14.42
N GLU A 426 4.04 12.90 13.76
CA GLU A 426 3.50 13.85 12.79
C GLU A 426 3.57 13.29 11.35
N ILE A 427 2.55 13.56 10.55
CA ILE A 427 2.62 13.45 9.10
C ILE A 427 3.11 14.80 8.57
N THR A 428 4.43 14.92 8.40
CA THR A 428 5.07 16.19 8.03
C THR A 428 4.96 16.50 6.55
N LYS A 429 4.58 15.51 5.74
CA LYS A 429 4.38 15.66 4.30
C LYS A 429 3.35 14.65 3.79
N LEU A 430 2.41 15.12 2.97
CA LEU A 430 1.44 14.31 2.28
C LEU A 430 1.44 14.68 0.79
N GLU A 431 1.91 13.79 -0.05
CA GLU A 431 1.99 13.97 -1.48
C GLU A 431 1.16 12.91 -2.20
N SER A 432 0.16 13.33 -2.94
CA SER A 432 -0.67 12.45 -3.77
C SER A 432 -0.36 12.68 -5.26
N ILE A 433 -0.01 11.62 -5.96
CA ILE A 433 0.13 11.59 -7.42
C ILE A 433 -1.09 10.84 -7.94
N GLU A 434 -1.90 11.54 -8.73
CA GLU A 434 -3.18 11.03 -9.19
C GLU A 434 -3.16 10.77 -10.68
N ARG A 435 -3.64 9.59 -11.06
CA ARG A 435 -3.98 9.31 -12.45
C ARG A 435 -5.28 10.05 -12.79
N ARG A 436 -5.24 10.90 -13.78
CA ARG A 436 -6.40 11.66 -14.27
C ARG A 436 -6.45 11.49 -15.78
N ASP A 437 -7.23 10.56 -16.26
CA ASP A 437 -7.50 10.40 -17.69
C ASP A 437 -8.95 10.78 -17.99
N ASN A 438 -9.13 11.84 -18.77
CA ASN A 438 -10.45 12.31 -19.20
C ASN A 438 -11.10 11.40 -20.28
N ILE A 439 -10.34 10.42 -20.81
CA ILE A 439 -10.78 9.52 -21.89
C ILE A 439 -11.19 8.15 -21.33
N ASP A 440 -11.08 7.95 -20.04
CA ASP A 440 -11.24 6.66 -19.38
C ASP A 440 -12.69 6.34 -19.04
N THR A 441 -13.53 6.28 -20.06
CA THR A 441 -14.97 5.99 -19.94
C THR A 441 -15.32 4.52 -20.19
N ILE A 442 -14.30 3.64 -20.20
CA ILE A 442 -14.49 2.24 -20.58
C ILE A 442 -14.46 1.35 -19.37
N SER A 443 -15.49 0.54 -19.19
CA SER A 443 -15.54 -0.48 -18.16
C SER A 443 -14.44 -1.54 -18.37
N GLY A 444 -13.85 -1.99 -17.27
CA GLY A 444 -12.83 -3.02 -17.29
C GLY A 444 -11.42 -2.55 -17.66
N LYS A 445 -11.14 -1.25 -17.59
CA LYS A 445 -9.79 -0.67 -17.83
C LYS A 445 -8.66 -1.36 -17.04
N VAL A 446 -8.97 -1.98 -15.91
CA VAL A 446 -8.04 -2.78 -15.10
C VAL A 446 -7.51 -4.02 -15.81
N GLY A 447 -8.17 -4.46 -16.88
CA GLY A 447 -7.80 -5.63 -17.70
C GLY A 447 -7.06 -5.30 -18.99
N ASP A 448 -6.81 -4.05 -19.33
CA ASP A 448 -6.14 -3.66 -20.58
C ASP A 448 -4.62 -3.71 -20.44
N PHE A 449 -4.05 -4.87 -20.76
CA PHE A 449 -2.60 -5.12 -20.75
C PHE A 449 -1.94 -4.92 -22.13
N THR A 450 -2.56 -4.20 -23.07
CA THR A 450 -1.92 -3.90 -24.36
C THR A 450 -0.67 -3.06 -24.17
N SER A 451 0.33 -3.29 -25.03
CA SER A 451 1.57 -2.50 -25.00
C SER A 451 1.31 -1.00 -25.16
N ASP A 452 0.31 -0.64 -25.99
CA ASP A 452 -0.07 0.77 -26.18
C ASP A 452 -0.59 1.38 -24.87
N THR A 453 -1.51 0.70 -24.18
CA THR A 453 -2.04 1.18 -22.89
C THR A 453 -0.98 1.17 -21.80
N ILE A 454 -0.19 0.11 -21.68
CA ILE A 454 0.87 0.02 -20.66
C ILE A 454 1.91 1.15 -20.84
N ASN A 455 2.41 1.36 -22.04
CA ASN A 455 3.38 2.43 -22.33
C ASN A 455 2.79 3.83 -22.06
N LYS A 456 1.53 4.04 -22.45
CA LYS A 456 0.82 5.29 -22.20
C LYS A 456 0.67 5.54 -20.69
N LEU A 457 0.27 4.54 -19.91
CA LEU A 457 0.13 4.67 -18.46
C LEU A 457 1.48 4.96 -17.76
N ILE A 458 2.57 4.34 -18.18
CA ILE A 458 3.92 4.65 -17.67
C ILE A 458 4.26 6.12 -17.96
N GLN A 459 4.06 6.57 -19.18
CA GLN A 459 4.33 7.95 -19.56
C GLN A 459 3.46 8.96 -18.78
N GLU A 460 2.16 8.68 -18.65
CA GLU A 460 1.23 9.49 -17.84
C GLU A 460 1.65 9.59 -16.38
N GLY A 461 2.07 8.49 -15.78
CA GLY A 461 2.55 8.48 -14.39
C GLY A 461 3.79 9.35 -14.21
N TYR A 462 4.73 9.26 -15.14
CA TYR A 462 5.93 10.09 -15.15
C TYR A 462 5.60 11.59 -15.29
N GLU A 463 4.76 11.95 -16.25
CA GLU A 463 4.34 13.33 -16.51
C GLU A 463 3.49 13.91 -15.37
N ALA A 464 2.54 13.14 -14.83
CA ALA A 464 1.71 13.57 -13.69
C ALA A 464 2.56 13.91 -12.47
N THR A 465 3.60 13.14 -12.22
CA THR A 465 4.54 13.41 -11.13
C THR A 465 5.30 14.72 -11.37
N TRP A 466 5.90 14.92 -12.55
CA TRP A 466 6.63 16.14 -12.85
C TRP A 466 5.74 17.37 -12.90
N LYS A 467 4.51 17.25 -13.37
CA LYS A 467 3.52 18.34 -13.33
C LYS A 467 3.24 18.83 -11.92
N LYS A 468 3.34 17.96 -10.93
CA LYS A 468 3.21 18.33 -9.52
C LYS A 468 4.45 19.06 -8.98
N TYR A 469 5.62 18.87 -9.61
CA TYR A 469 6.89 19.45 -9.17
C TYR A 469 7.56 20.31 -10.26
N PRO A 470 6.89 21.36 -10.78
CA PRO A 470 7.37 22.15 -11.91
C PRO A 470 8.72 22.85 -11.64
N GLN A 471 9.03 23.14 -10.37
CA GLN A 471 10.28 23.77 -9.96
C GLN A 471 11.52 22.94 -10.29
N TYR A 472 11.39 21.65 -10.48
CA TYR A 472 12.50 20.74 -10.85
C TYR A 472 12.60 20.50 -12.36
N MET A 473 11.61 20.93 -13.16
CA MET A 473 11.64 20.80 -14.63
C MET A 473 12.51 21.85 -15.29
N VAL A 474 12.61 23.05 -14.71
CA VAL A 474 13.33 24.21 -15.31
C VAL A 474 14.87 23.99 -15.36
N GLN A 475 15.40 23.00 -14.68
CA GLN A 475 16.84 22.72 -14.65
C GLN A 475 17.31 21.74 -15.76
N GLN A 476 16.45 21.37 -16.71
CA GLN A 476 16.78 20.49 -17.84
C GLN A 476 17.00 21.23 -19.15
N GLN A 477 16.92 22.55 -19.17
CA GLN A 477 17.34 23.40 -20.27
C GLN A 477 18.70 24.07 -19.94
#